data_b454d2c9d5a10e003f080f0f0d0f9bdb
#
_entry.id   b454d2c9d5a10e003f080f0f0d0f9bdb
#
_cell.length_a   1.000
_cell.length_b   1.000
_cell.length_c   1.000
_cell.angle_alpha   90.00
_cell.angle_beta   90.00
_cell.angle_gamma   90.00
#
_symmetry.space_group_name_H-M   'P 1'
#
loop_
_entity.id
_entity.type
_entity.pdbx_description
1 polymer ?
#
loop_
_entity_poly.entity_id
_entity_poly.type
_entity_poly.pdbx_seq_one_letter_code
_entity_poly.pdbx_strand_id
1 'polypeptide(L)'
;TARKEFQFKTCEKRSRCSVTDAALSPNGNRLVLLGYGTLWVFEDFRERGFGKGPARMIDLGGRTQLEAISFIDDQLLYLADERVFKSGGNLYRFPLPYPSPPAPEGKTSSTP
;
A
#
# COMPACT_ATOMS: atom_id res chain seq x y z
N THR A 1 0.71 -22.17 8.85
CA THR A 1 1.50 -22.23 7.62
C THR A 1 1.16 -21.04 6.72
N ALA A 2 2.17 -20.37 6.22
CA ALA A 2 1.97 -19.25 5.31
C ALA A 2 1.43 -19.75 3.96
N ARG A 3 0.53 -19.00 3.39
CA ARG A 3 -0.07 -19.30 2.11
C ARG A 3 0.10 -18.09 1.19
N LYS A 4 0.55 -18.32 -0.04
CA LYS A 4 0.69 -17.24 -1.01
C LYS A 4 -0.69 -16.77 -1.46
N GLU A 5 -0.99 -15.48 -1.25
CA GLU A 5 -2.29 -14.91 -1.60
C GLU A 5 -2.27 -14.13 -2.90
N PHE A 6 -1.11 -13.63 -3.29
CA PHE A 6 -0.99 -12.78 -4.46
C PHE A 6 0.44 -12.81 -4.99
N GLN A 7 0.58 -12.70 -6.30
CA GLN A 7 1.86 -12.58 -6.95
C GLN A 7 1.68 -11.75 -8.22
N PHE A 8 2.60 -10.82 -8.48
CA PHE A 8 2.60 -10.09 -9.74
C PHE A 8 2.96 -11.08 -10.86
N LYS A 9 2.09 -11.21 -11.86
CA LYS A 9 2.26 -12.20 -12.92
C LYS A 9 3.27 -11.77 -13.97
N THR A 10 3.34 -10.48 -14.24
CA THR A 10 4.26 -9.95 -15.24
C THR A 10 5.12 -8.90 -14.59
N CYS A 11 6.41 -9.17 -14.52
CA CYS A 11 7.36 -8.23 -13.98
C CYS A 11 8.70 -8.44 -14.66
N GLU A 12 9.08 -7.49 -15.50
CA GLU A 12 10.30 -7.58 -16.28
C GLU A 12 11.56 -7.47 -15.42
N LYS A 13 11.49 -6.69 -14.35
CA LYS A 13 12.61 -6.53 -13.44
C LYS A 13 12.19 -6.94 -12.04
N ARG A 14 12.85 -7.95 -11.54
CA ARG A 14 12.56 -8.51 -10.23
C ARG A 14 12.55 -7.44 -9.12
N SER A 15 13.51 -6.53 -9.17
CA SER A 15 13.61 -5.49 -8.16
C SER A 15 12.40 -4.54 -8.14
N ARG A 16 11.71 -4.41 -9.26
CA ARG A 16 10.54 -3.52 -9.34
C ARG A 16 9.28 -4.13 -8.78
N CYS A 17 9.26 -5.44 -8.59
CA CYS A 17 8.09 -6.13 -8.08
C CYS A 17 8.33 -6.79 -6.73
N SER A 18 9.42 -6.42 -6.07
CA SER A 18 9.67 -6.89 -4.72
C SER A 18 8.75 -6.17 -3.76
N VAL A 19 8.02 -6.93 -2.97
CA VAL A 19 7.15 -6.38 -1.94
C VAL A 19 7.93 -6.36 -0.64
N THR A 20 8.11 -5.18 -0.08
CA THR A 20 8.88 -5.03 1.15
C THR A 20 7.99 -4.94 2.38
N ASP A 21 6.76 -4.46 2.22
CA ASP A 21 5.80 -4.39 3.32
C ASP A 21 4.39 -4.24 2.77
N ALA A 22 3.42 -4.41 3.63
CA ALA A 22 2.01 -4.27 3.30
C ALA A 22 1.28 -3.66 4.48
N ALA A 23 0.22 -2.90 4.20
CA ALA A 23 -0.59 -2.30 5.24
C ALA A 23 -2.05 -2.24 4.80
N LEU A 24 -2.93 -2.44 5.76
CA LEU A 24 -4.37 -2.35 5.56
C LEU A 24 -4.88 -1.10 6.25
N SER A 25 -5.71 -0.33 5.55
CA SER A 25 -6.30 0.87 6.15
C SER A 25 -7.18 0.50 7.33
N PRO A 26 -7.38 1.43 8.28
CA PRO A 26 -8.21 1.15 9.45
C PRO A 26 -9.62 0.69 9.11
N ASN A 27 -10.22 1.21 8.04
CA ASN A 27 -11.55 0.77 7.62
C ASN A 27 -11.54 -0.55 6.83
N GLY A 28 -10.35 -1.08 6.51
CA GLY A 28 -10.23 -2.33 5.78
C GLY A 28 -10.45 -2.23 4.27
N ASN A 29 -10.71 -1.05 3.74
CA ASN A 29 -11.04 -0.89 2.33
C ASN A 29 -9.83 -0.69 1.41
N ARG A 30 -8.69 -0.32 1.95
CA ARG A 30 -7.49 -0.14 1.16
C ARG A 30 -6.39 -1.04 1.68
N LEU A 31 -5.87 -1.88 0.81
CA LEU A 31 -4.63 -2.59 1.08
C LEU A 31 -3.56 -1.98 0.21
N VAL A 32 -2.41 -1.68 0.79
CA VAL A 32 -1.28 -1.18 0.03
C VAL A 32 -0.12 -2.15 0.16
N LEU A 33 0.55 -2.36 -0.95
CA LEU A 33 1.81 -3.09 -0.98
C LEU A 33 2.91 -2.10 -1.30
N LEU A 34 3.99 -2.18 -0.55
CA LEU A 34 5.14 -1.31 -0.73
C LEU A 34 6.27 -2.06 -1.39
N GLY A 35 6.86 -1.46 -2.40
CA GLY A 35 8.12 -1.89 -2.98
C GLY A 35 9.18 -0.83 -2.72
N TYR A 36 10.36 -1.01 -3.30
CA TYR A 36 11.45 -0.08 -3.06
C TYR A 36 11.16 1.33 -3.55
N GLY A 37 10.40 1.47 -4.59
CA GLY A 37 10.06 2.79 -5.13
C GLY A 37 8.64 2.87 -5.64
N THR A 38 7.79 1.91 -5.29
CA THR A 38 6.44 1.80 -5.83
C THR A 38 5.46 1.47 -4.73
N LEU A 39 4.28 2.02 -4.85
CA LEU A 39 3.15 1.71 -3.98
C LEU A 39 2.03 1.17 -4.85
N TRP A 40 1.50 0.01 -4.50
CA TRP A 40 0.36 -0.58 -5.20
C TRP A 40 -0.84 -0.53 -4.28
N VAL A 41 -1.94 0.06 -4.75
CA VAL A 41 -3.14 0.27 -3.96
C VAL A 41 -4.26 -0.62 -4.48
N PHE A 42 -4.80 -1.44 -3.57
CA PHE A 42 -5.97 -2.27 -3.84
C PHE A 42 -7.16 -1.61 -3.17
N GLU A 43 -8.03 -1.02 -3.98
CA GLU A 43 -9.25 -0.37 -3.49
C GLU A 43 -10.34 -1.41 -3.26
N ASP A 44 -11.26 -1.08 -2.37
CA ASP A 44 -12.38 -1.96 -2.00
C ASP A 44 -11.91 -3.35 -1.59
N PHE A 45 -10.78 -3.42 -0.91
CA PHE A 45 -10.14 -4.68 -0.62
C PHE A 45 -11.01 -5.60 0.24
N ARG A 46 -11.78 -5.02 1.14
CA ARG A 46 -12.67 -5.81 2.00
C ARG A 46 -13.63 -6.69 1.20
N GLU A 47 -14.12 -6.18 0.09
CA GLU A 47 -15.08 -6.93 -0.74
C GLU A 47 -14.43 -7.65 -1.91
N ARG A 48 -13.38 -7.09 -2.47
CA ARG A 48 -12.79 -7.60 -3.71
C ARG A 48 -11.53 -8.40 -3.51
N GLY A 49 -10.90 -8.29 -2.34
CA GLY A 49 -9.61 -8.93 -2.12
C GLY A 49 -8.59 -8.46 -3.16
N PHE A 50 -7.75 -9.35 -3.61
CA PHE A 50 -6.75 -9.03 -4.62
C PHE A 50 -7.32 -8.95 -6.04
N GLY A 51 -8.45 -9.63 -6.27
CA GLY A 51 -9.17 -9.54 -7.54
C GLY A 51 -8.26 -9.68 -8.75
N LYS A 52 -8.30 -8.70 -9.64
CA LYS A 52 -7.49 -8.67 -10.85
C LYS A 52 -6.17 -7.93 -10.67
N GLY A 53 -5.81 -7.61 -9.46
CA GLY A 53 -4.59 -6.88 -9.16
C GLY A 53 -4.86 -5.49 -8.63
N PRO A 54 -3.80 -4.69 -8.44
CA PRO A 54 -3.96 -3.36 -7.86
C PRO A 54 -4.72 -2.45 -8.80
N ALA A 55 -5.58 -1.62 -8.23
CA ALA A 55 -6.31 -0.63 -8.98
C ALA A 55 -5.43 0.55 -9.37
N ARG A 56 -4.41 0.83 -8.56
CA ARG A 56 -3.54 1.98 -8.76
C ARG A 56 -2.10 1.63 -8.44
N MET A 57 -1.21 2.29 -9.16
CA MET A 57 0.22 2.16 -8.93
C MET A 57 0.80 3.57 -8.83
N ILE A 58 1.56 3.82 -7.77
CA ILE A 58 2.15 5.12 -7.52
C ILE A 58 3.66 4.96 -7.54
N ASP A 59 4.32 5.76 -8.36
CA ASP A 59 5.77 5.81 -8.41
C ASP A 59 6.25 6.77 -7.31
N LEU A 60 7.00 6.24 -6.36
CA LEU A 60 7.49 7.02 -5.22
C LEU A 60 8.91 7.55 -5.44
N GLY A 61 9.47 7.30 -6.61
CA GLY A 61 10.86 7.61 -6.87
C GLY A 61 11.72 6.38 -6.65
N GLY A 62 12.88 6.46 -6.10
CA GLY A 62 13.69 5.27 -5.95
C GLY A 62 15.10 5.53 -5.51
N ARG A 63 15.30 6.62 -4.80
CA ARG A 63 16.64 6.94 -4.31
C ARG A 63 17.06 6.10 -3.12
N THR A 64 16.08 5.62 -2.33
CA THR A 64 16.33 4.81 -1.16
C THR A 64 15.39 3.62 -1.17
N GLN A 65 15.72 2.61 -0.37
CA GLN A 65 14.92 1.39 -0.31
C GLN A 65 13.85 1.54 0.77
N LEU A 66 12.61 1.71 0.35
CA LEU A 66 11.49 1.79 1.26
C LEU A 66 11.18 0.40 1.80
N GLU A 67 11.12 0.28 3.12
CA GLU A 67 11.03 -1.02 3.79
C GLU A 67 9.82 -1.16 4.70
N ALA A 68 9.17 -0.05 5.05
CA ALA A 68 8.06 -0.11 6.00
C ALA A 68 6.96 0.85 5.63
N ILE A 69 5.72 0.44 5.88
CA ILE A 69 4.54 1.23 5.60
C ILE A 69 3.50 1.02 6.70
N SER A 70 2.81 2.08 7.06
CA SER A 70 1.74 2.02 8.04
C SER A 70 0.71 3.09 7.73
N PHE A 71 -0.57 2.79 7.92
CA PHE A 71 -1.62 3.79 7.83
C PHE A 71 -1.70 4.57 9.15
N ILE A 72 -1.81 5.90 9.03
CA ILE A 72 -2.16 6.76 10.15
C ILE A 72 -3.68 6.84 10.23
N ASP A 73 -4.32 7.01 9.09
CA ASP A 73 -5.77 6.96 8.93
C ASP A 73 -6.03 6.35 7.54
N ASP A 74 -7.26 6.45 7.02
CA ASP A 74 -7.61 5.79 5.77
C ASP A 74 -6.98 6.42 4.53
N GLN A 75 -6.31 7.55 4.67
CA GLN A 75 -5.70 8.25 3.54
C GLN A 75 -4.23 8.61 3.73
N LEU A 76 -3.74 8.57 4.95
CA LEU A 76 -2.41 9.06 5.27
C LEU A 76 -1.50 7.92 5.70
N LEU A 77 -0.32 7.87 5.13
CA LEU A 77 0.65 6.81 5.37
C LEU A 77 1.93 7.36 5.98
N TYR A 78 2.57 6.54 6.79
CA TYR A 78 3.98 6.68 7.09
C TYR A 78 4.76 5.67 6.26
N LEU A 79 5.84 6.12 5.66
CA LEU A 79 6.79 5.28 4.93
C LEU A 79 8.16 5.45 5.56
N ALA A 80 8.90 4.38 5.66
CA ALA A 80 10.26 4.46 6.19
C ALA A 80 11.21 3.76 5.24
N ASP A 81 12.40 4.30 5.12
CA ASP A 81 13.41 3.69 4.29
C ASP A 81 14.56 3.14 5.13
N GLU A 82 15.25 2.18 4.55
CA GLU A 82 16.43 1.59 5.16
C GLU A 82 17.61 2.54 4.97
N ARG A 83 18.45 2.63 5.99
CA ARG A 83 19.68 3.39 5.86
C ARG A 83 20.71 2.55 5.13
N VAL A 84 21.15 3.05 3.98
CA VAL A 84 22.18 2.41 3.18
C VAL A 84 23.31 3.43 3.02
N PHE A 85 24.47 3.12 3.62
CA PHE A 85 25.60 4.04 3.68
C PHE A 85 25.18 5.34 4.38
N LYS A 86 25.23 6.47 3.64
CA LYS A 86 24.86 7.77 4.19
C LYS A 86 23.45 8.20 3.80
N SER A 87 22.75 7.35 3.05
CA SER A 87 21.39 7.65 2.57
C SER A 87 20.36 6.82 3.32
N GLY A 88 19.16 7.33 3.47
CA GLY A 88 18.07 6.62 4.10
C GLY A 88 17.95 6.88 5.58
N GLY A 89 17.24 6.00 6.26
CA GLY A 89 16.95 6.18 7.68
C GLY A 89 15.92 7.27 7.93
N ASN A 90 15.01 7.50 6.98
CA ASN A 90 14.03 8.57 7.06
C ASN A 90 12.62 8.01 7.23
N LEU A 91 11.78 8.81 7.85
CA LEU A 91 10.36 8.56 7.95
C LEU A 91 9.62 9.63 7.14
N TYR A 92 8.76 9.20 6.25
CA TYR A 92 8.01 10.08 5.37
C TYR A 92 6.53 10.00 5.69
N ARG A 93 5.85 11.13 5.61
CA ARG A 93 4.40 11.20 5.66
C ARG A 93 3.92 11.32 4.22
N PHE A 94 3.06 10.42 3.80
CA PHE A 94 2.60 10.36 2.42
C PHE A 94 1.08 10.30 2.36
N PRO A 95 0.42 11.38 1.95
CA PRO A 95 -1.02 11.32 1.74
C PRO A 95 -1.31 10.62 0.42
N LEU A 96 -2.25 9.67 0.44
CA LEU A 96 -2.69 9.06 -0.80
C LEU A 96 -3.41 10.14 -1.63
N PRO A 97 -3.12 10.22 -2.94
CA PRO A 97 -3.68 11.29 -3.76
C PRO A 97 -5.15 11.08 -4.09
N TYR A 98 -5.76 10.03 -3.58
CA TYR A 98 -7.16 9.73 -3.84
C TYR A 98 -7.92 9.75 -2.53
N PRO A 99 -9.08 10.42 -2.48
CA PRO A 99 -9.88 10.39 -1.27
C PRO A 99 -10.37 8.97 -1.00
N SER A 100 -10.54 8.65 0.27
CA SER A 100 -11.14 7.38 0.63
C SER A 100 -12.57 7.36 0.14
N PRO A 101 -13.03 6.28 -0.53
CA PRO A 101 -14.41 6.23 -0.99
C PRO A 101 -15.37 6.31 0.19
N PRO A 102 -16.53 6.95 0.02
CA PRO A 102 -17.52 6.97 1.10
C PRO A 102 -18.02 5.56 1.39
N ALA A 103 -18.49 5.37 2.62
CA ALA A 103 -19.08 4.08 2.98
C ALA A 103 -20.28 3.81 2.09
N PRO A 104 -20.50 2.55 1.67
CA PRO A 104 -21.66 2.20 0.88
C PRO A 104 -22.95 2.54 1.63
N GLU A 105 -23.97 2.96 0.89
CA GLU A 105 -25.27 3.24 1.47
C GLU A 105 -25.80 1.98 2.15
N GLY A 106 -26.53 2.17 3.22
CA GLY A 106 -27.09 1.08 3.98
C GLY A 106 -26.16 0.57 5.06
N LYS A 107 -24.88 0.76 4.91
CA LYS A 107 -23.92 0.39 5.96
C LYS A 107 -23.68 1.51 6.93
N THR A 108 -23.93 2.73 6.50
CA THR A 108 -23.77 3.88 7.36
C THR A 108 -24.79 3.92 8.48
N SER A 109 -25.92 3.25 8.30
CA SER A 109 -26.92 3.20 9.33
C SER A 109 -26.44 2.53 10.59
N SER A 110 -25.43 1.72 10.49
CA SER A 110 -24.85 1.09 11.67
C SER A 110 -24.02 2.06 12.48
N THR A 111 -23.68 3.19 11.94
CA THR A 111 -22.97 4.17 12.71
C THR A 111 -23.95 4.99 13.49
N PRO A 112 -23.82 4.98 14.75
CA PRO A 112 -24.63 5.83 15.60
C PRO A 112 -24.27 7.27 15.38
#